data_c9303715c152eec72950e5e6e7945e4f
#
_entry.id   c9303715c152eec72950e5e6e7945e4f
#
_cell.length_a   1.000
_cell.length_b   1.000
_cell.length_c   1.000
_cell.angle_alpha   90.00
_cell.angle_beta   90.00
_cell.angle_gamma   90.00
#
_symmetry.space_group_name_H-M   'P 1'
#
loop_
_entity.id
_entity.type
_entity.pdbx_description
1 polymer ?
#
loop_
_entity_poly.entity_id
_entity_poly.type
_entity_poly.pdbx_seq_one_letter_code
_entity_poly.pdbx_strand_id
1 'polypeptide(L)'
;MAGMSRTMLPYTQLLPFHSQWGEDRWLAEHFDIPSLGVFVDIGAGDGVHGSNTLYFENLGWRGLCVDADPRNHELLRRRCCAVDTCAVSATPGIWPFGMYVHKPSWSGLHRRGDDYRQILIECRSLEDLLNQWCINEIDLLSIDVEGTEFDVWKSFDHARHQPSIVIIEYDDRHPDRHRDTIRHHLGRHTYELIHQTPANLILERIDRPWQVRR
;
A
#
# COMPACT_ATOMS: atom_id res chain seq x y z
N MET A 1 47.39 -0.22 -10.94
CA MET A 1 46.07 0.34 -11.32
C MET A 1 45.15 0.09 -10.17
N ALA A 2 44.90 1.14 -9.38
CA ALA A 2 44.07 1.04 -8.20
C ALA A 2 42.59 1.19 -8.64
N GLY A 3 41.81 0.14 -8.34
CA GLY A 3 40.37 0.16 -8.57
C GLY A 3 39.71 1.18 -7.65
N MET A 4 39.16 2.24 -8.21
CA MET A 4 38.29 3.16 -7.49
C MET A 4 37.00 2.43 -7.11
N SER A 5 36.91 2.01 -5.86
CA SER A 5 35.65 1.69 -5.22
C SER A 5 34.76 2.94 -5.25
N ARG A 6 33.76 2.95 -6.13
CA ARG A 6 32.66 3.92 -6.06
C ARG A 6 31.82 3.57 -4.85
N THR A 7 32.16 4.13 -3.71
CA THR A 7 31.21 4.25 -2.60
C THR A 7 30.09 5.19 -3.11
N MET A 8 28.98 4.60 -3.53
CA MET A 8 27.75 5.36 -3.73
C MET A 8 27.31 5.84 -2.37
N LEU A 9 27.65 7.05 -2.01
CA LEU A 9 27.12 7.77 -0.84
C LEU A 9 25.64 8.05 -1.07
N PRO A 10 24.86 7.95 -0.04
CA PRO A 10 23.44 7.64 -0.11
C PRO A 10 22.63 8.91 -0.40
N TYR A 11 22.25 9.12 -1.63
CA TYR A 11 21.12 10.01 -1.94
C TYR A 11 19.85 9.63 -1.15
N THR A 12 19.73 8.37 -0.76
CA THR A 12 18.62 7.82 0.04
C THR A 12 18.45 8.46 1.43
N GLN A 13 19.52 9.01 2.02
CA GLN A 13 19.42 9.65 3.36
C GLN A 13 18.92 11.11 3.32
N LEU A 14 18.75 11.69 2.13
CA LEU A 14 18.28 13.08 1.97
C LEU A 14 16.81 13.18 1.57
N LEU A 15 16.18 12.07 1.20
CA LEU A 15 14.77 12.08 0.83
C LEU A 15 13.88 12.04 2.10
N PRO A 16 12.84 12.88 2.15
CA PRO A 16 11.94 12.88 3.29
C PRO A 16 11.13 11.57 3.33
N PHE A 17 10.86 11.10 4.54
CA PHE A 17 9.92 10.02 4.81
C PHE A 17 8.52 10.59 4.96
N HIS A 18 7.50 9.82 4.57
CA HIS A 18 6.14 10.32 4.42
C HIS A 18 5.09 9.51 5.18
N SER A 19 5.37 8.24 5.51
CA SER A 19 4.40 7.38 6.17
C SER A 19 4.03 7.87 7.58
N GLN A 20 2.80 7.59 7.99
CA GLN A 20 2.23 8.12 9.24
C GLN A 20 2.99 7.61 10.48
N TRP A 21 3.44 6.37 10.44
CA TRP A 21 4.08 5.72 11.60
C TRP A 21 5.52 5.32 11.33
N GLY A 22 6.10 5.76 10.20
CA GLY A 22 7.50 5.53 9.83
C GLY A 22 7.77 4.20 9.14
N GLU A 23 6.79 3.62 8.47
CA GLU A 23 6.91 2.37 7.73
C GLU A 23 7.98 2.45 6.64
N ASP A 24 7.96 3.51 5.83
CA ASP A 24 8.94 3.79 4.79
C ASP A 24 10.36 3.98 5.35
N ARG A 25 10.46 4.69 6.47
CA ARG A 25 11.73 4.87 7.19
C ARG A 25 12.26 3.55 7.70
N TRP A 26 11.40 2.77 8.37
CA TRP A 26 11.80 1.49 8.92
C TRP A 26 12.33 0.55 7.84
N LEU A 27 11.65 0.45 6.69
CA LEU A 27 12.11 -0.33 5.55
C LEU A 27 13.46 0.18 5.03
N ALA A 28 13.62 1.50 4.87
CA ALA A 28 14.85 2.09 4.37
C ALA A 28 16.06 1.94 5.32
N GLU A 29 15.81 1.85 6.63
CA GLU A 29 16.86 1.67 7.62
C GLU A 29 17.30 0.20 7.79
N HIS A 30 16.38 -0.75 7.51
CA HIS A 30 16.63 -2.18 7.75
C HIS A 30 17.01 -2.97 6.50
N PHE A 31 16.64 -2.48 5.31
CA PHE A 31 16.89 -3.18 4.05
C PHE A 31 17.73 -2.36 3.07
N ASP A 32 18.48 -3.06 2.24
CA ASP A 32 19.07 -2.50 1.04
C ASP A 32 17.98 -2.37 -0.03
N ILE A 33 17.38 -1.19 -0.10
CA ILE A 33 16.25 -0.92 -1.01
C ILE A 33 16.71 -1.11 -2.46
N PRO A 34 16.02 -1.95 -3.26
CA PRO A 34 16.33 -2.10 -4.67
C PRO A 34 16.32 -0.77 -5.41
N SER A 35 17.26 -0.56 -6.32
CA SER A 35 17.36 0.70 -7.11
C SER A 35 16.18 0.89 -8.08
N LEU A 36 15.53 -0.19 -8.44
CA LEU A 36 14.32 -0.22 -9.26
C LEU A 36 13.31 -1.15 -8.59
N GLY A 37 12.07 -0.73 -8.54
CA GLY A 37 10.99 -1.53 -7.96
C GLY A 37 9.61 -1.07 -8.44
N VAL A 38 8.62 -1.84 -8.06
CA VAL A 38 7.21 -1.57 -8.37
C VAL A 38 6.41 -1.55 -7.07
N PHE A 39 5.73 -0.44 -6.81
CA PHE A 39 4.79 -0.36 -5.70
C PHE A 39 3.34 -0.31 -6.19
N VAL A 40 2.44 -0.77 -5.33
CA VAL A 40 0.99 -0.61 -5.47
C VAL A 40 0.45 -0.11 -4.14
N ASP A 41 -0.30 0.99 -4.17
CA ASP A 41 -0.82 1.69 -3.00
C ASP A 41 -2.34 1.81 -3.09
N ILE A 42 -3.05 1.03 -2.30
CA ILE A 42 -4.51 0.96 -2.27
C ILE A 42 -5.03 1.67 -1.03
N GLY A 43 -5.78 2.74 -1.26
CA GLY A 43 -6.12 3.72 -0.22
C GLY A 43 -5.03 4.78 -0.07
N ALA A 44 -4.45 5.22 -1.20
CA ALA A 44 -3.30 6.11 -1.23
C ALA A 44 -3.57 7.53 -0.68
N GLY A 45 -4.82 7.86 -0.34
CA GLY A 45 -5.21 9.16 0.13
C GLY A 45 -4.88 10.26 -0.88
N ASP A 46 -4.34 11.38 -0.41
CA ASP A 46 -3.87 12.46 -1.27
C ASP A 46 -2.51 12.17 -1.95
N GLY A 47 -1.94 11.01 -1.67
CA GLY A 47 -0.66 10.54 -2.22
C GLY A 47 0.58 11.12 -1.53
N VAL A 48 0.42 11.97 -0.52
CA VAL A 48 1.54 12.66 0.15
C VAL A 48 1.53 12.43 1.66
N HIS A 49 0.44 12.84 2.31
CA HIS A 49 0.36 12.78 3.77
C HIS A 49 0.10 11.35 4.24
N GLY A 50 1.03 10.81 5.00
CA GLY A 50 0.96 9.43 5.51
C GLY A 50 1.27 8.36 4.45
N SER A 51 1.76 8.73 3.27
CA SER A 51 2.01 7.79 2.18
C SER A 51 3.13 6.80 2.50
N ASN A 52 2.82 5.52 2.40
CA ASN A 52 3.78 4.42 2.55
C ASN A 52 4.67 4.25 1.30
N THR A 53 4.33 4.89 0.18
CA THR A 53 4.95 4.61 -1.12
C THR A 53 5.67 5.81 -1.75
N LEU A 54 5.42 7.06 -1.32
CA LEU A 54 6.02 8.24 -1.92
C LEU A 54 7.56 8.27 -1.79
N TYR A 55 8.11 7.76 -0.69
CA TYR A 55 9.55 7.62 -0.52
C TYR A 55 10.15 6.75 -1.64
N PHE A 56 9.54 5.63 -1.97
CA PHE A 56 9.99 4.71 -3.02
C PHE A 56 9.83 5.32 -4.42
N GLU A 57 8.75 6.06 -4.67
CA GLU A 57 8.62 6.82 -5.92
C GLU A 57 9.77 7.84 -6.08
N ASN A 58 10.11 8.55 -5.01
CA ASN A 58 11.21 9.50 -5.01
C ASN A 58 12.59 8.83 -5.21
N LEU A 59 12.72 7.53 -4.92
CA LEU A 59 13.89 6.72 -5.28
C LEU A 59 13.92 6.30 -6.76
N GLY A 60 12.85 6.55 -7.51
CA GLY A 60 12.72 6.20 -8.92
C GLY A 60 11.93 4.91 -9.18
N TRP A 61 11.24 4.37 -8.20
CA TRP A 61 10.32 3.25 -8.41
C TRP A 61 9.11 3.70 -9.23
N ARG A 62 8.57 2.81 -10.02
CA ARG A 62 7.28 3.00 -10.70
C ARG A 62 6.16 2.38 -9.86
N GLY A 63 4.92 2.78 -10.10
CA GLY A 63 3.83 2.20 -9.34
C GLY A 63 2.44 2.64 -9.75
N LEU A 64 1.48 2.23 -8.93
CA LEU A 64 0.07 2.55 -9.03
C LEU A 64 -0.43 3.02 -7.67
N CYS A 65 -1.06 4.19 -7.64
CA CYS A 65 -1.84 4.66 -6.50
C CYS A 65 -3.33 4.60 -6.83
N VAL A 66 -4.13 4.09 -5.90
CA VAL A 66 -5.59 4.00 -6.04
C VAL A 66 -6.24 4.61 -4.82
N ASP A 67 -7.18 5.54 -5.02
CA ASP A 67 -7.98 6.10 -3.95
C ASP A 67 -9.41 6.39 -4.40
N ALA A 68 -10.37 6.06 -3.55
CA ALA A 68 -11.80 6.16 -3.87
C ALA A 68 -12.39 7.53 -3.54
N ASP A 69 -11.82 8.27 -2.57
CA ASP A 69 -12.39 9.54 -2.13
C ASP A 69 -12.10 10.67 -3.12
N PRO A 70 -13.13 11.24 -3.78
CA PRO A 70 -12.92 12.27 -4.81
C PRO A 70 -12.21 13.52 -4.30
N ARG A 71 -12.18 13.77 -3.00
CA ARG A 71 -11.47 14.93 -2.40
C ARG A 71 -9.96 14.78 -2.48
N ASN A 72 -9.46 13.54 -2.60
CA ASN A 72 -8.04 13.24 -2.70
C ASN A 72 -7.51 13.32 -4.15
N HIS A 73 -8.37 13.14 -5.15
CA HIS A 73 -7.96 12.91 -6.53
C HIS A 73 -7.12 14.02 -7.15
N GLU A 74 -7.37 15.29 -6.83
CA GLU A 74 -6.58 16.40 -7.39
C GLU A 74 -5.12 16.34 -6.97
N LEU A 75 -4.87 16.08 -5.67
CA LEU A 75 -3.50 15.98 -5.15
C LEU A 75 -2.86 14.65 -5.57
N LEU A 76 -3.60 13.55 -5.48
CA LEU A 76 -3.11 12.22 -5.87
C LEU A 76 -2.61 12.19 -7.33
N ARG A 77 -3.31 12.86 -8.26
CA ARG A 77 -2.87 12.97 -9.68
C ARG A 77 -1.57 13.74 -9.89
N ARG A 78 -1.01 14.37 -8.87
CA ARG A 78 0.32 15.02 -8.93
C ARG A 78 1.48 14.04 -8.70
N ARG A 79 1.19 12.82 -8.27
CA ARG A 79 2.17 11.72 -8.21
C ARG A 79 2.69 11.41 -9.62
N CYS A 80 3.93 10.96 -9.72
CA CYS A 80 4.56 10.57 -11.00
C CYS A 80 4.18 9.16 -11.46
N CYS A 81 3.58 8.35 -10.57
CA CYS A 81 3.10 7.00 -10.85
C CYS A 81 1.74 7.00 -11.60
N ALA A 82 1.27 5.82 -11.99
CA ALA A 82 -0.09 5.63 -12.43
C ALA A 82 -1.08 5.93 -11.29
N VAL A 83 -2.24 6.49 -11.64
CA VAL A 83 -3.30 6.80 -10.66
C VAL A 83 -4.64 6.30 -11.17
N ASP A 84 -5.37 5.58 -10.31
CA ASP A 84 -6.76 5.20 -10.54
C ASP A 84 -7.66 5.75 -9.43
N THR A 85 -8.93 6.03 -9.75
CA THR A 85 -9.85 6.76 -8.86
C THR A 85 -11.12 5.95 -8.59
N CYS A 86 -10.94 4.71 -8.18
CA CYS A 86 -12.00 3.77 -7.81
C CYS A 86 -11.76 3.21 -6.41
N ALA A 87 -12.72 2.49 -5.87
CA ALA A 87 -12.48 1.59 -4.75
C ALA A 87 -11.99 0.22 -5.24
N VAL A 88 -11.33 -0.52 -4.35
CA VAL A 88 -10.88 -1.89 -4.66
C VAL A 88 -11.61 -2.89 -3.78
N SER A 89 -12.17 -3.93 -4.40
CA SER A 89 -12.91 -4.98 -3.70
C SER A 89 -12.91 -6.27 -4.53
N ALA A 90 -13.07 -7.41 -3.86
CA ALA A 90 -13.27 -8.72 -4.50
C ALA A 90 -14.58 -8.81 -5.29
N THR A 91 -15.51 -7.86 -5.09
CA THR A 91 -16.79 -7.80 -5.79
C THR A 91 -16.87 -6.50 -6.59
N PRO A 92 -16.47 -6.48 -7.88
CA PRO A 92 -16.59 -5.31 -8.73
C PRO A 92 -18.04 -4.83 -8.89
N GLY A 93 -18.23 -3.52 -9.15
CA GLY A 93 -19.56 -2.93 -9.33
C GLY A 93 -19.64 -1.48 -8.83
N ILE A 94 -20.87 -1.01 -8.59
CA ILE A 94 -21.11 0.32 -8.00
C ILE A 94 -21.58 0.13 -6.58
N TRP A 95 -20.82 0.67 -5.62
CA TRP A 95 -21.07 0.46 -4.20
C TRP A 95 -21.20 1.76 -3.40
N PRO A 96 -21.94 1.74 -2.29
CA PRO A 96 -21.95 2.86 -1.35
C PRO A 96 -20.57 3.03 -0.70
N PHE A 97 -20.08 4.26 -0.75
CA PHE A 97 -18.84 4.70 -0.11
C PHE A 97 -19.15 5.82 0.88
N GLY A 98 -18.71 5.67 2.10
CA GLY A 98 -18.87 6.65 3.16
C GLY A 98 -17.70 7.63 3.19
N MET A 99 -17.92 8.85 2.76
CA MET A 99 -16.96 9.94 2.91
C MET A 99 -17.05 10.50 4.33
N TYR A 100 -16.02 10.31 5.14
CA TYR A 100 -15.97 10.92 6.46
C TYR A 100 -15.81 12.44 6.36
N VAL A 101 -16.72 13.21 7.00
CA VAL A 101 -16.83 14.64 6.74
C VAL A 101 -15.65 15.45 7.28
N HIS A 102 -14.99 14.98 8.33
CA HIS A 102 -13.91 15.70 8.99
C HIS A 102 -12.52 15.36 8.44
N LYS A 103 -12.31 14.14 7.94
CA LYS A 103 -10.98 13.66 7.49
C LYS A 103 -11.13 12.65 6.36
N PRO A 104 -10.67 12.96 5.13
CA PRO A 104 -10.79 12.05 3.99
C PRO A 104 -10.20 10.66 4.24
N SER A 105 -9.09 10.57 4.96
CA SER A 105 -8.41 9.30 5.25
C SER A 105 -9.19 8.31 6.11
N TRP A 106 -10.37 8.66 6.62
CA TRP A 106 -11.26 7.75 7.36
C TRP A 106 -12.49 7.33 6.54
N SER A 107 -12.47 7.66 5.26
CA SER A 107 -13.52 7.27 4.30
C SER A 107 -13.30 5.83 3.84
N GLY A 108 -14.38 5.10 3.57
CA GLY A 108 -14.25 3.70 3.14
C GLY A 108 -15.54 3.12 2.61
N LEU A 109 -15.43 1.96 1.96
CA LEU A 109 -16.58 1.16 1.56
C LEU A 109 -17.38 0.75 2.79
N HIS A 110 -18.70 0.78 2.65
CA HIS A 110 -19.66 0.39 3.70
C HIS A 110 -19.61 1.20 5.00
N ARG A 111 -18.76 2.24 5.09
CA ARG A 111 -18.77 3.17 6.23
C ARG A 111 -20.06 3.95 6.26
N ARG A 112 -20.71 4.00 7.43
CA ARG A 112 -22.01 4.66 7.64
C ARG A 112 -22.05 5.35 8.99
N GLY A 113 -23.00 6.25 9.16
CA GLY A 113 -23.22 7.04 10.39
C GLY A 113 -23.40 8.52 10.07
N ASP A 114 -23.70 9.31 11.07
CA ASP A 114 -24.03 10.75 10.90
C ASP A 114 -22.83 11.57 10.39
N ASP A 115 -21.61 11.10 10.64
CA ASP A 115 -20.38 11.75 10.18
C ASP A 115 -19.96 11.33 8.77
N TYR A 116 -20.75 10.49 8.07
CA TYR A 116 -20.43 9.98 6.74
C TYR A 116 -21.43 10.47 5.68
N ARG A 117 -20.93 11.20 4.69
CA ARG A 117 -21.67 11.49 3.48
C ARG A 117 -21.58 10.30 2.52
N GLN A 118 -22.72 9.74 2.15
CA GLN A 118 -22.78 8.61 1.21
C GLN A 118 -22.70 9.07 -0.24
N ILE A 119 -21.84 8.40 -1.02
CA ILE A 119 -21.80 8.50 -2.49
C ILE A 119 -21.80 7.10 -3.07
N LEU A 120 -22.09 6.98 -4.36
CA LEU A 120 -21.89 5.77 -5.14
C LEU A 120 -20.54 5.87 -5.85
N ILE A 121 -19.75 4.81 -5.78
CA ILE A 121 -18.43 4.75 -6.41
C ILE A 121 -18.23 3.46 -7.17
N GLU A 122 -17.44 3.52 -8.23
CA GLU A 122 -16.97 2.33 -8.93
C GLU A 122 -16.01 1.54 -8.05
N CYS A 123 -16.24 0.23 -7.97
CA CYS A 123 -15.35 -0.75 -7.37
C CYS A 123 -14.81 -1.68 -8.45
N ARG A 124 -13.50 -1.91 -8.41
CA ARG A 124 -12.80 -2.81 -9.32
C ARG A 124 -12.01 -3.84 -8.53
N SER A 125 -11.67 -4.96 -9.14
CA SER A 125 -10.70 -5.89 -8.56
C SER A 125 -9.28 -5.33 -8.68
N LEU A 126 -8.40 -5.68 -7.75
CA LEU A 126 -6.99 -5.34 -7.91
C LEU A 126 -6.40 -6.06 -9.14
N GLU A 127 -6.85 -7.28 -9.44
CA GLU A 127 -6.45 -8.00 -10.66
C GLU A 127 -6.72 -7.20 -11.94
N ASP A 128 -7.91 -6.59 -12.07
CA ASP A 128 -8.26 -5.76 -13.23
C ASP A 128 -7.36 -4.53 -13.35
N LEU A 129 -7.05 -3.90 -12.23
CA LEU A 129 -6.15 -2.74 -12.18
C LEU A 129 -4.72 -3.12 -12.54
N LEU A 130 -4.20 -4.21 -11.99
CA LEU A 130 -2.86 -4.73 -12.32
C LEU A 130 -2.73 -5.06 -13.80
N ASN A 131 -3.75 -5.69 -14.39
CA ASN A 131 -3.79 -5.99 -15.81
C ASN A 131 -3.86 -4.71 -16.67
N GLN A 132 -4.71 -3.73 -16.29
CA GLN A 132 -4.83 -2.46 -17.00
C GLN A 132 -3.50 -1.70 -17.05
N TRP A 133 -2.79 -1.66 -15.94
CA TRP A 133 -1.53 -0.93 -15.82
C TRP A 133 -0.29 -1.77 -16.14
N CYS A 134 -0.49 -3.01 -16.64
CA CYS A 134 0.58 -3.95 -17.01
C CYS A 134 1.57 -4.21 -15.85
N ILE A 135 1.07 -4.33 -14.63
CA ILE A 135 1.86 -4.63 -13.43
C ILE A 135 1.84 -6.14 -13.22
N ASN A 136 2.98 -6.79 -13.42
CA ASN A 136 3.12 -8.25 -13.25
C ASN A 136 3.84 -8.62 -11.95
N GLU A 137 4.76 -7.81 -11.49
CA GLU A 137 5.50 -8.00 -10.23
C GLU A 137 5.25 -6.81 -9.31
N ILE A 138 5.16 -7.06 -8.00
CA ILE A 138 4.96 -6.07 -6.96
C ILE A 138 6.05 -6.24 -5.92
N ASP A 139 6.90 -5.24 -5.74
CA ASP A 139 7.91 -5.24 -4.68
C ASP A 139 7.34 -4.75 -3.36
N LEU A 140 6.41 -3.79 -3.40
CA LEU A 140 5.74 -3.23 -2.23
C LEU A 140 4.24 -3.06 -2.50
N LEU A 141 3.40 -3.72 -1.71
CA LEU A 141 1.95 -3.53 -1.69
C LEU A 141 1.54 -2.86 -0.38
N SER A 142 0.92 -1.69 -0.46
CA SER A 142 0.29 -1.01 0.67
C SER A 142 -1.23 -1.10 0.56
N ILE A 143 -1.91 -1.50 1.65
CA ILE A 143 -3.38 -1.62 1.73
C ILE A 143 -3.87 -0.92 2.98
N ASP A 144 -4.53 0.22 2.79
CA ASP A 144 -5.14 1.01 3.86
C ASP A 144 -6.46 1.62 3.34
N VAL A 145 -7.55 0.87 3.47
CA VAL A 145 -8.87 1.20 2.88
C VAL A 145 -9.97 1.34 3.93
N GLU A 146 -9.56 1.44 5.20
CA GLU A 146 -10.45 1.74 6.31
C GLU A 146 -11.58 0.72 6.50
N GLY A 147 -11.26 -0.58 6.38
CA GLY A 147 -12.15 -1.65 6.82
C GLY A 147 -12.42 -2.78 5.85
N THR A 148 -11.94 -2.70 4.62
CA THR A 148 -12.10 -3.75 3.61
C THR A 148 -10.77 -4.29 3.07
N GLU A 149 -9.70 -4.25 3.89
CA GLU A 149 -8.34 -4.65 3.51
C GLU A 149 -8.29 -6.09 3.02
N PHE A 150 -9.06 -6.97 3.65
CA PHE A 150 -9.12 -8.37 3.24
C PHE A 150 -9.87 -8.58 1.91
N ASP A 151 -10.84 -7.73 1.58
CA ASP A 151 -11.50 -7.78 0.26
C ASP A 151 -10.56 -7.31 -0.85
N VAL A 152 -9.69 -6.33 -0.57
CA VAL A 152 -8.59 -5.97 -1.47
C VAL A 152 -7.66 -7.16 -1.67
N TRP A 153 -7.23 -7.80 -0.58
CA TRP A 153 -6.34 -8.96 -0.64
C TRP A 153 -6.92 -10.12 -1.45
N LYS A 154 -8.21 -10.39 -1.37
CA LYS A 154 -8.89 -11.44 -2.15
C LYS A 154 -9.11 -11.10 -3.63
N SER A 155 -8.91 -9.85 -4.03
CA SER A 155 -9.32 -9.35 -5.34
C SER A 155 -8.28 -9.54 -6.46
N PHE A 156 -7.18 -10.26 -6.21
CA PHE A 156 -6.14 -10.55 -7.21
C PHE A 156 -5.58 -11.96 -7.08
N ASP A 157 -4.92 -12.45 -8.12
CA ASP A 157 -4.30 -13.77 -8.16
C ASP A 157 -2.95 -13.76 -7.40
N HIS A 158 -2.95 -14.30 -6.18
CA HIS A 158 -1.75 -14.40 -5.34
C HIS A 158 -0.71 -15.39 -5.88
N ALA A 159 -1.05 -16.30 -6.78
CA ALA A 159 -0.07 -17.17 -7.40
C ALA A 159 0.73 -16.44 -8.49
N ARG A 160 0.10 -15.44 -9.10
CA ARG A 160 0.70 -14.61 -10.15
C ARG A 160 1.42 -13.38 -9.59
N HIS A 161 0.76 -12.66 -8.69
CA HIS A 161 1.25 -11.38 -8.15
C HIS A 161 1.61 -11.53 -6.68
N GLN A 162 2.77 -12.08 -6.40
CA GLN A 162 3.26 -12.30 -5.04
C GLN A 162 4.08 -11.09 -4.56
N PRO A 163 3.48 -10.10 -3.86
CA PRO A 163 4.23 -8.95 -3.37
C PRO A 163 5.41 -9.38 -2.48
N SER A 164 6.56 -8.71 -2.63
CA SER A 164 7.71 -9.01 -1.76
C SER A 164 7.50 -8.50 -0.34
N ILE A 165 7.00 -7.26 -0.22
CA ILE A 165 6.60 -6.63 1.05
C ILE A 165 5.13 -6.26 0.98
N VAL A 166 4.40 -6.50 2.07
CA VAL A 166 3.02 -6.05 2.26
C VAL A 166 2.95 -5.18 3.51
N ILE A 167 2.48 -3.94 3.34
CA ILE A 167 2.05 -3.07 4.43
C ILE A 167 0.53 -3.11 4.44
N ILE A 168 -0.08 -3.49 5.56
CA ILE A 168 -1.53 -3.63 5.64
C ILE A 168 -2.05 -3.09 6.97
N GLU A 169 -3.09 -2.25 6.89
CA GLU A 169 -3.75 -1.71 8.08
C GLU A 169 -4.45 -2.82 8.86
N TYR A 170 -4.36 -2.72 10.20
CA TYR A 170 -5.06 -3.64 11.10
C TYR A 170 -5.79 -2.88 12.21
N ASP A 171 -6.82 -3.49 12.78
CA ASP A 171 -7.51 -2.99 13.97
C ASP A 171 -7.92 -4.16 14.86
N ASP A 172 -7.21 -4.36 15.96
CA ASP A 172 -7.46 -5.47 16.90
C ASP A 172 -8.82 -5.43 17.58
N ARG A 173 -9.55 -4.31 17.46
CA ARG A 173 -10.94 -4.19 17.98
C ARG A 173 -11.97 -4.85 17.06
N HIS A 174 -11.59 -5.11 15.81
CA HIS A 174 -12.45 -5.71 14.80
C HIS A 174 -11.96 -7.10 14.42
N PRO A 175 -12.76 -8.17 14.59
CA PRO A 175 -12.33 -9.55 14.33
C PRO A 175 -11.73 -9.77 12.94
N ASP A 176 -12.35 -9.19 11.90
CA ASP A 176 -11.90 -9.35 10.51
C ASP A 176 -10.64 -8.56 10.19
N ARG A 177 -10.32 -7.53 10.97
CA ARG A 177 -9.13 -6.69 10.85
C ARG A 177 -8.08 -6.99 11.92
N HIS A 178 -8.34 -7.98 12.77
CA HIS A 178 -7.41 -8.38 13.83
C HIS A 178 -6.12 -8.91 13.22
N ARG A 179 -4.97 -8.51 13.79
CA ARG A 179 -3.64 -8.87 13.28
C ARG A 179 -3.47 -10.37 13.01
N ASP A 180 -3.98 -11.24 13.88
CA ASP A 180 -3.86 -12.69 13.69
C ASP A 180 -4.74 -13.21 12.56
N THR A 181 -5.92 -12.60 12.35
CA THR A 181 -6.81 -12.89 11.22
C THR A 181 -6.13 -12.51 9.90
N ILE A 182 -5.59 -11.29 9.82
CA ILE A 182 -4.83 -10.82 8.65
C ILE A 182 -3.66 -11.76 8.35
N ARG A 183 -2.82 -12.07 9.33
CA ARG A 183 -1.68 -13.00 9.16
C ARG A 183 -2.10 -14.40 8.72
N HIS A 184 -3.26 -14.88 9.19
CA HIS A 184 -3.79 -16.16 8.75
C HIS A 184 -4.21 -16.10 7.27
N HIS A 185 -4.85 -15.02 6.84
CA HIS A 185 -5.35 -14.85 5.48
C HIS A 185 -4.23 -14.60 4.46
N LEU A 186 -3.17 -13.88 4.83
CA LEU A 186 -2.02 -13.69 3.97
C LEU A 186 -1.17 -14.97 3.82
N GLY A 187 -1.41 -15.97 4.68
CA GLY A 187 -0.70 -17.26 4.66
C GLY A 187 0.59 -17.23 5.45
N ARG A 188 0.59 -17.83 6.64
CA ARG A 188 1.75 -17.89 7.56
C ARG A 188 2.97 -18.62 7.00
N HIS A 189 2.79 -19.40 5.95
CA HIS A 189 3.89 -20.10 5.26
C HIS A 189 4.41 -19.33 4.05
N THR A 190 3.73 -18.25 3.67
CA THR A 190 4.09 -17.41 2.53
C THR A 190 4.69 -16.09 2.99
N TYR A 191 4.14 -15.51 4.07
CA TYR A 191 4.55 -14.22 4.61
C TYR A 191 4.91 -14.31 6.09
N GLU A 192 6.01 -13.66 6.47
CA GLU A 192 6.44 -13.46 7.84
C GLU A 192 6.19 -12.01 8.28
N LEU A 193 5.68 -11.82 9.51
CA LEU A 193 5.59 -10.50 10.11
C LEU A 193 6.98 -10.04 10.54
N ILE A 194 7.50 -9.01 9.89
CA ILE A 194 8.84 -8.45 10.17
C ILE A 194 8.80 -7.19 11.01
N HIS A 195 7.70 -6.43 10.96
CA HIS A 195 7.51 -5.23 11.79
C HIS A 195 6.04 -4.93 12.01
N GLN A 196 5.76 -4.18 13.07
CA GLN A 196 4.42 -3.71 13.41
C GLN A 196 4.49 -2.29 13.92
N THR A 197 3.63 -1.43 13.39
CA THR A 197 3.38 -0.07 13.88
C THR A 197 2.04 0.00 14.63
N PRO A 198 1.63 1.14 15.18
CA PRO A 198 0.31 1.27 15.81
C PRO A 198 -0.89 1.01 14.90
N ALA A 199 -0.72 1.10 13.57
CA ALA A 199 -1.80 0.94 12.60
C ALA A 199 -1.52 -0.15 11.55
N ASN A 200 -0.26 -0.45 11.25
CA ASN A 200 0.11 -1.30 10.13
C ASN A 200 0.93 -2.52 10.54
N LEU A 201 0.70 -3.64 9.86
CA LEU A 201 1.61 -4.79 9.84
C LEU A 201 2.49 -4.68 8.61
N ILE A 202 3.79 -4.96 8.76
CA ILE A 202 4.72 -5.11 7.64
C ILE A 202 5.11 -6.58 7.56
N LEU A 203 4.75 -7.21 6.45
CA LEU A 203 5.01 -8.61 6.20
C LEU A 203 5.94 -8.76 5.00
N GLU A 204 6.87 -9.71 5.10
CA GLU A 204 7.81 -10.04 4.05
C GLU A 204 7.55 -11.45 3.50
N ARG A 205 7.70 -11.61 2.21
CA ARG A 205 7.59 -12.91 1.57
C ARG A 205 8.79 -13.79 1.88
N ILE A 206 8.56 -14.99 2.45
CA ILE A 206 9.59 -15.87 3.00
C ILE A 206 10.55 -16.42 1.91
N ASP A 207 10.05 -16.73 0.72
CA ASP A 207 10.86 -17.33 -0.35
C ASP A 207 11.63 -16.31 -1.21
N ARG A 208 11.36 -15.00 -1.02
CA ARG A 208 12.05 -13.92 -1.73
C ARG A 208 12.25 -12.70 -0.81
N PRO A 209 12.99 -12.85 0.28
CA PRO A 209 13.20 -11.75 1.23
C PRO A 209 14.06 -10.64 0.62
N TRP A 210 13.86 -9.42 1.07
CA TRP A 210 14.76 -8.32 0.75
C TRP A 210 16.10 -8.49 1.46
N GLN A 211 17.16 -7.90 0.90
CA GLN A 211 18.47 -7.96 1.54
C GLN A 211 18.51 -7.06 2.77
N VAL A 212 18.80 -7.66 3.92
CA VAL A 212 18.97 -6.90 5.16
C VAL A 212 20.24 -6.05 5.08
N ARG A 213 20.13 -4.77 5.41
CA ARG A 213 21.26 -3.83 5.46
C ARG A 213 22.26 -4.31 6.54
N ARG A 214 23.54 -4.40 6.16
CA ARG A 214 24.65 -4.81 7.04
C ARG A 214 25.31 -3.62 7.72
#